data_1ec4fb0c4a14aaced5141dcc268dc74d
#
_entry.id   1ec4fb0c4a14aaced5141dcc268dc74d
#
_cell.length_a   1.000
_cell.length_b   1.000
_cell.length_c   1.000
_cell.angle_alpha   90.00
_cell.angle_beta   90.00
_cell.angle_gamma   90.00
#
_symmetry.space_group_name_H-M   'P 1'
#
loop_
_entity.id
_entity.type
_entity.pdbx_description
1 polymer ?
#
loop_
_entity_poly.entity_id
_entity_poly.type
_entity_poly.pdbx_seq_one_letter_code
_entity_poly.pdbx_strand_id
1 'polypeptide(L)'
;MSAYRREADYMIEDGALPHEVDEAMTNFGFPMGIFAMQDLAGLDIAWAMRKRRAADRPADERYVEIADRLCEAQRFGRKSGKGWYDYSQNKSGITDPEVTALIEAEAKRKGIKRKPIKRKEILKRILMAMQKEGQQIVDEGIATSGGVIDVVMINGYGFPRWRGGPMFLAGLT
;
A
#
# COMPACT_ATOMS: atom_id res chain seq x y z
N MET A 1 10.74 -2.04 -0.09
CA MET A 1 9.47 -1.87 -0.85
C MET A 1 8.22 -2.14 -0.04
N SER A 2 8.31 -2.56 1.20
CA SER A 2 7.17 -2.66 2.12
C SER A 2 6.72 -1.29 2.66
N ALA A 3 7.61 -0.29 2.74
CA ALA A 3 7.34 1.00 3.38
C ALA A 3 6.13 1.75 2.79
N TYR A 4 6.06 1.93 1.48
CA TYR A 4 4.93 2.66 0.87
C TYR A 4 3.61 1.89 0.94
N ARG A 5 3.65 0.53 0.95
CA ARG A 5 2.44 -0.30 1.19
C ARG A 5 1.95 -0.15 2.62
N ARG A 6 2.87 -0.20 3.59
CA ARG A 6 2.57 0.02 5.00
C ARG A 6 1.97 1.42 5.22
N GLU A 7 2.49 2.43 4.53
CA GLU A 7 1.93 3.78 4.58
C GLU A 7 0.50 3.84 4.00
N ALA A 8 0.23 3.09 2.92
CA ALA A 8 -1.13 2.94 2.40
C ALA A 8 -2.06 2.27 3.42
N ASP A 9 -1.61 1.21 4.10
CA ASP A 9 -2.36 0.54 5.17
C ASP A 9 -2.67 1.52 6.33
N TYR A 10 -1.71 2.35 6.74
CA TYR A 10 -1.95 3.39 7.74
C TYR A 10 -3.00 4.39 7.29
N MET A 11 -2.96 4.83 6.04
CA MET A 11 -3.91 5.81 5.52
C MET A 11 -5.34 5.29 5.48
N ILE A 12 -5.58 4.02 5.13
CA ILE A 12 -6.95 3.48 5.17
C ILE A 12 -7.48 3.35 6.60
N GLU A 13 -6.63 3.08 7.57
CA GLU A 13 -7.01 3.10 8.98
C GLU A 13 -7.26 4.54 9.48
N ASP A 14 -6.47 5.53 9.01
CA ASP A 14 -6.58 6.95 9.38
C ASP A 14 -7.80 7.64 8.75
N GLY A 15 -8.31 7.19 7.59
CA GLY A 15 -9.48 7.81 7.01
C GLY A 15 -9.66 7.72 5.49
N ALA A 16 -8.64 7.32 4.73
CA ALA A 16 -8.78 7.04 3.30
C ALA A 16 -9.53 5.72 3.05
N LEU A 17 -9.96 5.52 1.81
CA LEU A 17 -10.50 4.26 1.32
C LEU A 17 -9.57 3.66 0.27
N PRO A 18 -9.59 2.32 0.04
CA PRO A 18 -8.70 1.66 -0.91
C PRO A 18 -8.72 2.30 -2.30
N HIS A 19 -9.90 2.61 -2.84
CA HIS A 19 -10.04 3.21 -4.15
C HIS A 19 -9.49 4.65 -4.22
N GLU A 20 -9.56 5.44 -3.14
CA GLU A 20 -8.99 6.78 -3.10
C GLU A 20 -7.46 6.75 -3.19
N VAL A 21 -6.84 5.76 -2.52
CA VAL A 21 -5.40 5.54 -2.59
C VAL A 21 -5.01 5.05 -3.99
N ASP A 22 -5.72 4.09 -4.53
CA ASP A 22 -5.46 3.53 -5.86
C ASP A 22 -5.65 4.56 -6.98
N GLU A 23 -6.69 5.40 -6.89
CA GLU A 23 -6.89 6.52 -7.81
C GLU A 23 -5.77 7.57 -7.70
N ALA A 24 -5.28 7.87 -6.51
CA ALA A 24 -4.16 8.79 -6.34
C ALA A 24 -2.91 8.27 -7.06
N MET A 25 -2.65 6.96 -6.98
CA MET A 25 -1.51 6.31 -7.63
C MET A 25 -1.66 6.26 -9.15
N THR A 26 -2.82 5.84 -9.66
CA THR A 26 -3.05 5.75 -11.11
C THR A 26 -3.09 7.11 -11.77
N ASN A 27 -3.67 8.13 -11.13
CA ASN A 27 -3.63 9.51 -11.62
C ASN A 27 -2.20 10.13 -11.60
N PHE A 28 -1.33 9.66 -10.73
CA PHE A 28 0.08 10.04 -10.75
C PHE A 28 0.84 9.40 -11.91
N GLY A 29 0.36 8.24 -12.39
CA GLY A 29 0.89 7.53 -13.56
C GLY A 29 1.35 6.11 -13.30
N PHE A 30 1.09 5.54 -12.14
CA PHE A 30 1.29 4.10 -11.92
C PHE A 30 0.30 3.29 -12.76
N PRO A 31 0.69 2.12 -13.29
CA PRO A 31 -0.19 1.28 -14.11
C PRO A 31 -1.33 0.66 -13.29
N MET A 32 -1.19 0.60 -11.97
CA MET A 32 -2.15 -0.02 -11.06
C MET A 32 -2.00 0.59 -9.65
N GLY A 33 -3.12 0.65 -8.92
CA GLY A 33 -3.12 1.07 -7.53
C GLY A 33 -2.55 0.01 -6.59
N ILE A 34 -2.25 0.41 -5.36
CA ILE A 34 -1.57 -0.42 -4.35
C ILE A 34 -2.46 -1.60 -3.93
N PHE A 35 -3.74 -1.35 -3.66
CA PHE A 35 -4.68 -2.36 -3.19
C PHE A 35 -5.14 -3.28 -4.32
N ALA A 36 -5.34 -2.75 -5.53
CA ALA A 36 -5.59 -3.56 -6.73
C ALA A 36 -4.40 -4.48 -7.06
N MET A 37 -3.17 -4.02 -6.84
CA MET A 37 -1.96 -4.83 -6.98
C MET A 37 -1.91 -5.95 -5.94
N GLN A 38 -2.28 -5.69 -4.69
CA GLN A 38 -2.35 -6.70 -3.64
C GLN A 38 -3.38 -7.78 -3.99
N ASP A 39 -4.55 -7.40 -4.50
CA ASP A 39 -5.58 -8.33 -4.95
C ASP A 39 -5.14 -9.18 -6.15
N LEU A 40 -4.34 -8.60 -7.05
CA LEU A 40 -3.75 -9.34 -8.18
C LEU A 40 -2.74 -10.37 -7.71
N ALA A 41 -1.88 -10.01 -6.76
CA ALA A 41 -0.85 -10.90 -6.20
C ALA A 41 -1.43 -12.00 -5.30
N GLY A 42 -2.53 -11.72 -4.64
CA GLY A 42 -3.15 -12.56 -3.63
C GLY A 42 -2.74 -12.19 -2.20
N LEU A 43 -3.73 -11.82 -1.39
CA LEU A 43 -3.53 -11.35 -0.01
C LEU A 43 -2.96 -12.43 0.92
N ASP A 44 -3.23 -13.70 0.65
CA ASP A 44 -2.78 -14.85 1.43
C ASP A 44 -1.25 -15.00 1.47
N ILE A 45 -0.54 -14.60 0.40
CA ILE A 45 0.92 -14.64 0.36
C ILE A 45 1.51 -13.68 1.41
N ALA A 46 1.06 -12.44 1.38
CA ALA A 46 1.48 -11.44 2.36
C ALA A 46 1.00 -11.80 3.78
N TRP A 47 -0.17 -12.40 3.91
CA TRP A 47 -0.70 -12.87 5.20
C TRP A 47 0.16 -13.96 5.82
N ALA A 48 0.59 -14.95 5.03
CA ALA A 48 1.52 -15.98 5.49
C ALA A 48 2.84 -15.39 5.99
N MET A 49 3.36 -14.36 5.31
CA MET A 49 4.57 -13.64 5.75
C MET A 49 4.34 -12.86 7.04
N ARG A 50 3.21 -12.16 7.18
CA ARG A 50 2.86 -11.42 8.41
C ARG A 50 2.71 -12.34 9.61
N LYS A 51 2.06 -13.51 9.45
CA LYS A 51 1.93 -14.52 10.50
C LYS A 51 3.29 -15.06 10.96
N ARG A 52 4.21 -15.31 10.04
CA ARG A 52 5.58 -15.76 10.40
C ARG A 52 6.36 -14.73 11.18
N ARG A 53 6.18 -13.43 10.87
CA ARG A 53 6.87 -12.32 11.55
C ARG A 53 6.15 -11.84 12.82
N ALA A 54 5.01 -12.42 13.16
CA ALA A 54 4.23 -11.94 14.30
C ALA A 54 4.97 -12.03 15.64
N ALA A 55 5.78 -13.09 15.82
CA ALA A 55 6.58 -13.30 17.04
C ALA A 55 7.73 -12.29 17.18
N ASP A 56 8.28 -11.81 16.06
CA ASP A 56 9.44 -10.91 16.01
C ASP A 56 9.02 -9.43 15.89
N ARG A 57 7.71 -9.13 15.88
CA ARG A 57 7.22 -7.76 15.74
C ARG A 57 7.42 -6.98 17.02
N PRO A 58 8.07 -5.79 16.97
CA PRO A 58 8.17 -4.90 18.10
C PRO A 58 6.78 -4.55 18.66
N ALA A 59 6.65 -4.53 20.00
CA ALA A 59 5.37 -4.27 20.67
C ALA A 59 4.83 -2.84 20.42
N ASP A 60 5.71 -1.90 20.11
CA ASP A 60 5.41 -0.50 19.80
C ASP A 60 5.20 -0.24 18.30
N GLU A 61 5.39 -1.25 17.42
CA GLU A 61 5.13 -1.10 16.01
C GLU A 61 3.62 -1.00 15.73
N ARG A 62 3.20 0.11 15.08
CA ARG A 62 1.83 0.22 14.58
C ARG A 62 1.55 -0.88 13.56
N TYR A 63 0.58 -1.71 13.83
CA TYR A 63 0.16 -2.79 12.96
C TYR A 63 -1.29 -2.63 12.51
N VAL A 64 -1.52 -2.71 11.20
CA VAL A 64 -2.86 -2.64 10.59
C VAL A 64 -3.35 -4.04 10.29
N GLU A 65 -4.44 -4.46 10.95
CA GLU A 65 -4.99 -5.83 10.86
C GLU A 65 -6.03 -5.99 9.74
N ILE A 66 -6.40 -4.91 9.04
CA ILE A 66 -7.50 -4.92 8.05
C ILE A 66 -7.27 -6.00 6.98
N ALA A 67 -6.04 -6.09 6.42
CA ALA A 67 -5.70 -7.13 5.44
C ALA A 67 -5.75 -8.55 6.02
N ASP A 68 -5.50 -8.72 7.31
CA ASP A 68 -5.63 -10.02 7.99
C ASP A 68 -7.10 -10.40 8.11
N ARG A 69 -7.97 -9.47 8.50
CA ARG A 69 -9.42 -9.68 8.56
C ARG A 69 -10.02 -10.04 7.20
N LEU A 70 -9.53 -9.43 6.11
CA LEU A 70 -9.93 -9.84 4.77
C LEU A 70 -9.56 -11.30 4.48
N CYS A 71 -8.34 -11.70 4.86
CA CYS A 71 -7.88 -13.09 4.66
C CYS A 71 -8.67 -14.08 5.56
N GLU A 72 -8.98 -13.73 6.79
CA GLU A 72 -9.84 -14.52 7.69
C GLU A 72 -11.24 -14.73 7.09
N ALA A 73 -11.76 -13.73 6.38
CA ALA A 73 -13.01 -13.80 5.62
C ALA A 73 -12.84 -14.48 4.23
N GLN A 74 -11.72 -15.16 3.97
CA GLN A 74 -11.42 -15.85 2.70
C GLN A 74 -11.34 -14.92 1.47
N ARG A 75 -11.13 -13.62 1.68
CA ARG A 75 -11.02 -12.60 0.64
C ARG A 75 -9.55 -12.47 0.23
N PHE A 76 -9.10 -13.34 -0.69
CA PHE A 76 -7.70 -13.41 -1.11
C PHE A 76 -7.38 -12.61 -2.38
N GLY A 77 -8.29 -11.79 -2.85
CA GLY A 77 -8.16 -11.00 -4.07
C GLY A 77 -8.82 -11.65 -5.28
N ARG A 78 -8.30 -11.36 -6.47
CA ARG A 78 -8.91 -11.80 -7.75
C ARG A 78 -9.13 -13.31 -7.83
N LYS A 79 -8.22 -14.11 -7.31
CA LYS A 79 -8.30 -15.58 -7.36
C LYS A 79 -9.48 -16.16 -6.57
N SER A 80 -9.97 -15.45 -5.55
CA SER A 80 -11.15 -15.84 -4.77
C SER A 80 -12.41 -15.05 -5.16
N GLY A 81 -12.30 -14.17 -6.16
CA GLY A 81 -13.38 -13.28 -6.59
C GLY A 81 -13.60 -12.06 -5.71
N LYS A 82 -13.00 -12.01 -4.53
CA LYS A 82 -13.09 -10.90 -3.58
C LYS A 82 -11.75 -10.68 -2.86
N GLY A 83 -11.41 -9.43 -2.63
CA GLY A 83 -10.26 -8.98 -1.85
C GLY A 83 -10.58 -7.61 -1.24
N TRP A 84 -9.74 -6.63 -1.49
CA TRP A 84 -10.04 -5.21 -1.27
C TRP A 84 -11.20 -4.72 -2.14
N TYR A 85 -11.36 -5.36 -3.31
CA TYR A 85 -12.43 -5.13 -4.27
C TYR A 85 -13.25 -6.40 -4.49
N ASP A 86 -14.46 -6.23 -5.03
CA ASP A 86 -15.30 -7.33 -5.53
C ASP A 86 -15.09 -7.49 -7.04
N TYR A 87 -14.70 -8.69 -7.46
CA TYR A 87 -14.42 -9.06 -8.85
C TYR A 87 -15.52 -9.96 -9.44
N SER A 88 -16.60 -10.20 -8.72
CA SER A 88 -17.68 -11.12 -9.14
C SER A 88 -18.40 -10.67 -10.41
N GLN A 89 -18.55 -9.35 -10.59
CA GLN A 89 -19.26 -8.77 -11.73
C GLN A 89 -18.32 -8.07 -12.73
N ASN A 90 -17.13 -7.65 -12.31
CA ASN A 90 -16.20 -6.87 -13.12
C ASN A 90 -14.76 -7.28 -12.82
N LYS A 91 -14.02 -7.72 -13.85
CA LYS A 91 -12.60 -8.10 -13.73
C LYS A 91 -11.68 -6.95 -13.28
N SER A 92 -12.11 -5.71 -13.43
CA SER A 92 -11.36 -4.54 -12.89
C SER A 92 -11.56 -4.35 -11.40
N GLY A 93 -12.58 -5.02 -10.82
CA GLY A 93 -12.99 -4.85 -9.43
C GLY A 93 -13.89 -3.63 -9.23
N ILE A 94 -14.84 -3.77 -8.33
CA ILE A 94 -15.69 -2.67 -7.85
C ILE A 94 -15.47 -2.48 -6.35
N THR A 95 -15.71 -1.27 -5.86
CA THR A 95 -15.68 -0.97 -4.43
C THR A 95 -16.71 -1.82 -3.70
N ASP A 96 -16.32 -2.38 -2.55
CA ASP A 96 -17.17 -3.25 -1.76
C ASP A 96 -17.52 -2.57 -0.43
N PRO A 97 -18.82 -2.32 -0.16
CA PRO A 97 -19.25 -1.74 1.11
C PRO A 97 -18.87 -2.56 2.35
N GLU A 98 -18.75 -3.89 2.21
CA GLU A 98 -18.30 -4.76 3.31
C GLU A 98 -16.86 -4.42 3.74
N VAL A 99 -15.99 -4.09 2.78
CA VAL A 99 -14.61 -3.68 3.05
C VAL A 99 -14.59 -2.32 3.76
N THR A 100 -15.42 -1.38 3.32
CA THR A 100 -15.56 -0.08 3.98
C THR A 100 -16.01 -0.25 5.44
N ALA A 101 -17.05 -1.05 5.68
CA ALA A 101 -17.53 -1.34 7.01
C ALA A 101 -16.49 -2.01 7.91
N LEU A 102 -15.69 -2.95 7.34
CA LEU A 102 -14.60 -3.59 8.04
C LEU A 102 -13.51 -2.59 8.45
N ILE A 103 -13.11 -1.70 7.55
CA ILE A 103 -12.11 -0.64 7.82
C ILE A 103 -12.60 0.26 8.97
N GLU A 104 -13.85 0.69 8.92
CA GLU A 104 -14.46 1.54 9.96
C GLU A 104 -14.54 0.84 11.31
N ALA A 105 -14.92 -0.45 11.33
CA ALA A 105 -14.99 -1.25 12.53
C ALA A 105 -13.61 -1.41 13.18
N GLU A 106 -12.56 -1.71 12.41
CA GLU A 106 -11.19 -1.85 12.92
C GLU A 106 -10.65 -0.52 13.45
N ALA A 107 -10.85 0.59 12.77
CA ALA A 107 -10.46 1.91 13.25
C ALA A 107 -11.17 2.25 14.56
N LYS A 108 -12.48 1.98 14.65
CA LYS A 108 -13.26 2.18 15.88
C LYS A 108 -12.74 1.30 17.03
N ARG A 109 -12.44 0.02 16.78
CA ARG A 109 -11.88 -0.91 17.76
C ARG A 109 -10.58 -0.38 18.37
N LYS A 110 -9.75 0.29 17.56
CA LYS A 110 -8.49 0.91 17.98
C LYS A 110 -8.64 2.34 18.51
N GLY A 111 -9.83 2.89 18.56
CA GLY A 111 -10.08 4.26 19.02
C GLY A 111 -9.58 5.34 18.05
N ILE A 112 -9.33 4.98 16.78
CA ILE A 112 -8.84 5.91 15.75
C ILE A 112 -10.02 6.73 15.23
N LYS A 113 -9.91 8.05 15.34
CA LYS A 113 -10.87 8.99 14.77
C LYS A 113 -10.52 9.24 13.30
N ARG A 114 -11.15 8.51 12.40
CA ARG A 114 -10.96 8.64 10.97
C ARG A 114 -11.30 10.05 10.47
N LYS A 115 -10.46 10.58 9.58
CA LYS A 115 -10.68 11.87 8.89
C LYS A 115 -10.38 11.70 7.41
N PRO A 116 -11.22 12.21 6.50
CA PRO A 116 -10.96 12.14 5.06
C PRO A 116 -9.57 12.69 4.73
N ILE A 117 -8.82 11.94 3.93
CA ILE A 117 -7.46 12.33 3.49
C ILE A 117 -7.54 12.79 2.03
N LYS A 118 -7.08 14.00 1.76
CA LYS A 118 -7.12 14.54 0.40
C LYS A 118 -6.15 13.79 -0.51
N ARG A 119 -6.50 13.61 -1.80
CA ARG A 119 -5.67 12.92 -2.80
C ARG A 119 -4.23 13.42 -2.85
N LYS A 120 -4.00 14.74 -2.76
CA LYS A 120 -2.65 15.31 -2.72
C LYS A 120 -1.84 14.83 -1.51
N GLU A 121 -2.49 14.67 -0.36
CA GLU A 121 -1.85 14.19 0.86
C GLU A 121 -1.56 12.69 0.77
N ILE A 122 -2.47 11.89 0.22
CA ILE A 122 -2.26 10.46 -0.04
C ILE A 122 -0.99 10.28 -0.87
N LEU A 123 -0.92 10.95 -2.01
CA LEU A 123 0.23 10.85 -2.92
C LEU A 123 1.53 11.31 -2.25
N LYS A 124 1.49 12.44 -1.52
CA LYS A 124 2.64 12.97 -0.79
C LYS A 124 3.18 11.95 0.21
N ARG A 125 2.31 11.37 1.05
CA ARG A 125 2.70 10.38 2.06
C ARG A 125 3.34 9.15 1.43
N ILE A 126 2.79 8.64 0.33
CA ILE A 126 3.33 7.48 -0.39
C ILE A 126 4.71 7.81 -0.98
N LEU A 127 4.86 8.95 -1.66
CA LEU A 127 6.16 9.35 -2.23
C LEU A 127 7.21 9.56 -1.14
N MET A 128 6.86 10.21 -0.03
CA MET A 128 7.76 10.37 1.11
C MET A 128 8.19 9.03 1.71
N ALA A 129 7.29 8.05 1.80
CA ALA A 129 7.64 6.71 2.29
C ALA A 129 8.63 6.00 1.34
N MET A 130 8.45 6.15 0.00
CA MET A 130 9.40 5.63 -0.98
C MET A 130 10.76 6.30 -0.89
N GLN A 131 10.79 7.64 -0.76
CA GLN A 131 12.01 8.44 -0.65
C GLN A 131 12.80 8.12 0.61
N LYS A 132 12.11 8.05 1.76
CA LYS A 132 12.71 7.70 3.05
C LYS A 132 13.33 6.30 3.02
N GLU A 133 12.62 5.31 2.53
CA GLU A 133 13.12 3.94 2.36
C GLU A 133 14.30 3.92 1.39
N GLY A 134 14.22 4.64 0.26
CA GLY A 134 15.30 4.74 -0.72
C GLY A 134 16.56 5.36 -0.12
N GLN A 135 16.43 6.45 0.62
CA GLN A 135 17.56 7.10 1.31
C GLN A 135 18.19 6.16 2.34
N GLN A 136 17.38 5.47 3.14
CA GLN A 136 17.88 4.50 4.11
C GLN A 136 18.69 3.37 3.43
N ILE A 137 18.24 2.86 2.30
CA ILE A 137 18.95 1.82 1.52
C ILE A 137 20.30 2.34 1.01
N VAL A 138 20.39 3.62 0.63
CA VAL A 138 21.65 4.25 0.24
C VAL A 138 22.56 4.45 1.46
N ASP A 139 22.03 4.96 2.56
CA ASP A 139 22.79 5.20 3.80
C ASP A 139 23.36 3.89 4.40
N GLU A 140 22.63 2.77 4.25
CA GLU A 140 23.07 1.43 4.65
C GLU A 140 24.08 0.81 3.67
N GLY A 141 24.41 1.49 2.57
CA GLY A 141 25.36 1.02 1.56
C GLY A 141 24.85 -0.15 0.69
N ILE A 142 23.55 -0.44 0.74
CA ILE A 142 22.93 -1.49 -0.09
C ILE A 142 22.81 -1.03 -1.54
N ALA A 143 22.54 0.26 -1.78
CA ALA A 143 22.59 0.88 -3.09
C ALA A 143 23.62 1.99 -3.10
N THR A 144 24.29 2.20 -4.25
CA THR A 144 25.36 3.18 -4.39
C THR A 144 24.87 4.62 -4.52
N SER A 145 23.61 4.83 -4.94
CA SER A 145 23.01 6.16 -5.08
C SER A 145 21.49 6.09 -5.19
N GLY A 146 20.82 7.23 -5.06
CA GLY A 146 19.38 7.38 -5.31
C GLY A 146 18.99 7.02 -6.74
N GLY A 147 19.85 7.27 -7.72
CA GLY A 147 19.61 6.89 -9.12
C GLY A 147 19.44 5.38 -9.32
N VAL A 148 20.14 4.55 -8.56
CA VAL A 148 19.95 3.08 -8.57
C VAL A 148 18.55 2.73 -8.04
N ILE A 149 18.10 3.39 -7.00
CA ILE A 149 16.73 3.21 -6.45
C ILE A 149 15.70 3.58 -7.53
N ASP A 150 15.89 4.70 -8.24
CA ASP A 150 14.97 5.15 -9.29
C ASP A 150 14.87 4.14 -10.43
N VAL A 151 15.98 3.58 -10.90
CA VAL A 151 16.01 2.54 -11.92
C VAL A 151 15.22 1.31 -11.47
N VAL A 152 15.39 0.86 -10.24
CA VAL A 152 14.66 -0.27 -9.66
C VAL A 152 13.17 0.04 -9.56
N MET A 153 12.80 1.25 -9.11
CA MET A 153 11.41 1.67 -8.97
C MET A 153 10.69 1.75 -10.32
N ILE A 154 11.35 2.27 -11.33
CA ILE A 154 10.80 2.39 -12.69
C ILE A 154 10.60 1.01 -13.33
N ASN A 155 11.61 0.15 -13.29
CA ASN A 155 11.58 -1.11 -14.04
C ASN A 155 10.92 -2.25 -13.25
N GLY A 156 11.01 -2.25 -11.93
CA GLY A 156 10.50 -3.34 -11.08
C GLY A 156 9.15 -3.05 -10.41
N TYR A 157 8.79 -1.78 -10.25
CA TYR A 157 7.62 -1.39 -9.45
C TYR A 157 6.64 -0.46 -10.17
N GLY A 158 6.87 -0.22 -11.48
CA GLY A 158 5.95 0.54 -12.30
C GLY A 158 5.91 2.03 -12.00
N PHE A 159 6.95 2.59 -11.37
CA PHE A 159 7.03 4.04 -11.19
C PHE A 159 7.03 4.73 -12.56
N PRO A 160 6.26 5.82 -12.75
CA PRO A 160 6.15 6.49 -14.05
C PRO A 160 7.52 6.98 -14.55
N ARG A 161 8.01 6.40 -15.65
CA ARG A 161 9.35 6.66 -16.19
C ARG A 161 9.61 8.15 -16.47
N TRP A 162 8.59 8.86 -16.99
CA TRP A 162 8.72 10.30 -17.31
C TRP A 162 8.86 11.20 -16.10
N ARG A 163 8.68 10.67 -14.89
CA ARG A 163 8.87 11.39 -13.62
C ARG A 163 10.26 11.20 -13.02
N GLY A 164 11.11 10.35 -13.61
CA GLY A 164 12.50 10.16 -13.22
C GLY A 164 12.75 9.28 -12.00
N GLY A 165 11.72 8.96 -11.23
CA GLY A 165 11.83 8.14 -10.03
C GLY A 165 11.58 8.91 -8.73
N PRO A 166 11.39 8.20 -7.58
CA PRO A 166 11.08 8.85 -6.31
C PRO A 166 12.24 9.68 -5.75
N MET A 167 13.49 9.22 -5.93
CA MET A 167 14.67 9.92 -5.44
C MET A 167 14.97 11.16 -6.30
N PHE A 168 14.84 11.04 -7.62
CA PHE A 168 14.94 12.18 -8.54
C PHE A 168 13.94 13.29 -8.18
N LEU A 169 12.68 12.93 -7.92
CA LEU A 169 11.64 13.89 -7.51
C LEU A 169 11.95 14.58 -6.18
N ALA A 170 12.75 13.97 -5.33
CA ALA A 170 13.18 14.52 -4.05
C ALA A 170 14.51 15.29 -4.14
N GLY A 171 15.21 15.28 -5.29
CA GLY A 171 16.55 15.84 -5.43
C GLY A 171 17.63 15.03 -4.69
N LEU A 172 17.43 13.72 -4.55
CA LEU A 172 18.29 12.78 -3.79
C LEU A 172 19.00 11.77 -4.72
N THR A 173 19.27 12.12 -5.96
CA THR A 173 19.94 11.25 -6.95
C THR A 173 21.45 11.30 -6.86
#